data_0a9818e2c3b9308752a12ecc594d746c
#
_entry.id   0a9818e2c3b9308752a12ecc594d746c
#
_cell.length_a   1.000
_cell.length_b   1.000
_cell.length_c   1.000
_cell.angle_alpha   90.00
_cell.angle_beta   90.00
_cell.angle_gamma   90.00
#
_symmetry.space_group_name_H-M   'P 1'
#
loop_
_entity.id
_entity.type
_entity.pdbx_description
1 polymer ?
#
loop_
_entity_poly.entity_id
_entity_poly.type
_entity_poly.pdbx_seq_one_letter_code
_entity_poly.pdbx_strand_id
1 'polypeptide(L)'
;MALDLSALSRQVRTMSGSLAVDASQKQQRQSLALGRYLEESAEYEQWARATDLSRETAAWLLARPIEPLNTSYDLPACPADYALIATDGSQIDVERHGMAACYVINIGRVFLRYGAHPAARLTSRPSLYYRDEDLYLSDGVRRIPIEGNYLSAKRDIEEGLALAEL
;
A
#
# COMPACT_ATOMS: atom_id res chain seq x y z
N MET A 1 -20.22 -23.33 22.15
CA MET A 1 -21.14 -23.50 21.00
C MET A 1 -20.42 -24.33 19.95
N ALA A 2 -21.05 -25.36 19.41
CA ALA A 2 -20.48 -26.14 18.31
C ALA A 2 -20.80 -25.49 16.97
N LEU A 3 -19.85 -25.51 16.04
CA LEU A 3 -19.99 -24.99 14.68
C LEU A 3 -20.91 -25.92 13.87
N ASP A 4 -21.98 -25.41 13.26
CA ASP A 4 -22.84 -26.19 12.35
C ASP A 4 -22.12 -26.30 10.97
N LEU A 5 -21.41 -27.42 10.80
CA LEU A 5 -20.69 -27.75 9.58
C LEU A 5 -21.61 -27.96 8.36
N SER A 6 -22.87 -28.38 8.58
CA SER A 6 -23.82 -28.54 7.48
C SER A 6 -24.30 -27.20 6.93
N ALA A 7 -24.55 -26.24 7.81
CA ALA A 7 -24.85 -24.85 7.40
C ALA A 7 -23.69 -24.22 6.71
N LEU A 8 -22.46 -24.39 7.21
CA LEU A 8 -21.24 -23.86 6.59
C LEU A 8 -21.02 -24.49 5.20
N SER A 9 -21.19 -25.80 5.03
CA SER A 9 -21.01 -26.45 3.73
C SER A 9 -21.99 -25.95 2.65
N ARG A 10 -23.23 -25.60 3.04
CA ARG A 10 -24.17 -24.95 2.12
C ARG A 10 -23.68 -23.56 1.68
N GLN A 11 -23.18 -22.77 2.62
CA GLN A 11 -22.64 -21.42 2.33
C GLN A 11 -21.40 -21.48 1.43
N VAL A 12 -20.49 -22.43 1.67
CA VAL A 12 -19.29 -22.65 0.83
C VAL A 12 -19.69 -23.03 -0.60
N ARG A 13 -20.71 -23.85 -0.81
CA ARG A 13 -21.23 -24.16 -2.16
C ARG A 13 -21.77 -22.93 -2.87
N THR A 14 -22.54 -22.10 -2.18
CA THR A 14 -23.06 -20.85 -2.73
C THR A 14 -21.91 -19.91 -3.10
N MET A 15 -20.92 -19.78 -2.21
CA MET A 15 -19.70 -19.00 -2.44
C MET A 15 -18.94 -19.48 -3.69
N SER A 16 -18.78 -20.80 -3.87
CA SER A 16 -18.10 -21.36 -5.06
C SER A 16 -18.80 -20.99 -6.36
N GLY A 17 -20.14 -21.00 -6.38
CA GLY A 17 -20.91 -20.53 -7.54
C GLY A 17 -20.69 -19.05 -7.83
N SER A 18 -20.74 -18.20 -6.81
CA SER A 18 -20.46 -16.77 -6.95
C SER A 18 -19.05 -16.50 -7.44
N LEU A 19 -18.05 -17.20 -6.90
CA LEU A 19 -16.64 -17.04 -7.32
C LEU A 19 -16.41 -17.41 -8.79
N ALA A 20 -17.12 -18.41 -9.32
CA ALA A 20 -17.03 -18.76 -10.74
C ALA A 20 -17.58 -17.63 -11.65
N VAL A 21 -18.71 -17.03 -11.27
CA VAL A 21 -19.28 -15.88 -11.97
C VAL A 21 -18.34 -14.66 -11.88
N ASP A 22 -17.83 -14.38 -10.69
CA ASP A 22 -16.90 -13.28 -10.46
C ASP A 22 -15.60 -13.44 -11.27
N ALA A 23 -15.08 -14.67 -11.38
CA ALA A 23 -13.91 -14.96 -12.20
C ALA A 23 -14.16 -14.65 -13.67
N SER A 24 -15.31 -15.04 -14.23
CA SER A 24 -15.69 -14.74 -15.61
C SER A 24 -15.84 -13.22 -15.83
N GLN A 25 -16.51 -12.53 -14.92
CA GLN A 25 -16.66 -11.07 -14.99
C GLN A 25 -15.31 -10.34 -14.85
N LYS A 26 -14.40 -10.86 -14.00
CA LYS A 26 -13.06 -10.33 -13.86
C LYS A 26 -12.29 -10.45 -15.17
N GLN A 27 -12.36 -11.59 -15.83
CA GLN A 27 -11.69 -11.82 -17.11
C GLN A 27 -12.24 -10.88 -18.21
N GLN A 28 -13.56 -10.69 -18.27
CA GLN A 28 -14.16 -9.74 -19.20
C GLN A 28 -13.71 -8.31 -18.93
N ARG A 29 -13.68 -7.89 -17.66
CA ARG A 29 -13.19 -6.56 -17.26
C ARG A 29 -11.70 -6.38 -17.59
N GLN A 30 -10.88 -7.42 -17.41
CA GLN A 30 -9.46 -7.39 -17.79
C GLN A 30 -9.29 -7.25 -19.31
N SER A 31 -10.05 -7.99 -20.11
CA SER A 31 -9.99 -7.87 -21.57
C SER A 31 -10.42 -6.48 -22.06
N LEU A 32 -11.49 -5.93 -21.48
CA LEU A 32 -11.94 -4.57 -21.77
C LEU A 32 -10.88 -3.53 -21.38
N ALA A 33 -10.29 -3.68 -20.19
CA ALA A 33 -9.26 -2.77 -19.69
C ALA A 33 -8.00 -2.82 -20.58
N LEU A 34 -7.61 -4.02 -21.03
CA LEU A 34 -6.47 -4.18 -21.95
C LEU A 34 -6.76 -3.54 -23.31
N GLY A 35 -7.97 -3.72 -23.86
CA GLY A 35 -8.35 -3.05 -25.10
C GLY A 35 -8.25 -1.53 -24.97
N ARG A 36 -8.86 -0.97 -23.93
CA ARG A 36 -8.76 0.46 -23.59
C ARG A 36 -7.31 0.92 -23.42
N TYR A 37 -6.50 0.17 -22.69
CA TYR A 37 -5.09 0.50 -22.48
C TYR A 37 -4.33 0.61 -23.81
N LEU A 38 -4.56 -0.30 -24.75
CA LEU A 38 -3.90 -0.27 -26.06
C LEU A 38 -4.39 0.90 -26.93
N GLU A 39 -5.70 1.17 -26.95
CA GLU A 39 -6.29 2.31 -27.66
C GLU A 39 -5.72 3.64 -27.13
N GLU A 40 -5.78 3.83 -25.82
CA GLU A 40 -5.34 5.06 -25.17
C GLU A 40 -3.82 5.26 -25.22
N SER A 41 -3.06 4.17 -25.29
CA SER A 41 -1.61 4.25 -25.49
C SER A 41 -1.24 4.87 -26.84
N ALA A 42 -2.04 4.65 -27.89
CA ALA A 42 -1.82 5.25 -29.19
C ALA A 42 -2.14 6.76 -29.21
N GLU A 43 -3.00 7.21 -28.30
CA GLU A 43 -3.53 8.59 -28.25
C GLU A 43 -2.96 9.41 -27.07
N TYR A 44 -1.81 9.02 -26.53
CA TYR A 44 -1.28 9.65 -25.29
C TYR A 44 -1.12 11.18 -25.40
N GLU A 45 -0.82 11.72 -26.59
CA GLU A 45 -0.72 13.18 -26.78
C GLU A 45 -2.04 13.91 -26.56
N GLN A 46 -3.18 13.29 -26.93
CA GLN A 46 -4.50 13.85 -26.67
C GLN A 46 -4.77 13.89 -25.17
N TRP A 47 -4.37 12.85 -24.47
CA TRP A 47 -4.45 12.76 -23.00
C TRP A 47 -3.60 13.81 -22.32
N ALA A 48 -2.37 14.00 -22.76
CA ALA A 48 -1.49 15.02 -22.23
C ALA A 48 -2.09 16.42 -22.39
N ARG A 49 -2.63 16.72 -23.59
CA ARG A 49 -3.31 17.99 -23.86
C ARG A 49 -4.57 18.17 -23.03
N ALA A 50 -5.41 17.13 -22.92
CA ALA A 50 -6.63 17.19 -22.12
C ALA A 50 -6.31 17.42 -20.62
N THR A 51 -5.25 16.78 -20.11
CA THR A 51 -4.77 16.99 -18.75
C THR A 51 -4.29 18.43 -18.54
N ASP A 52 -3.50 18.96 -19.47
CA ASP A 52 -3.00 20.34 -19.39
C ASP A 52 -4.17 21.36 -19.38
N LEU A 53 -5.19 21.16 -20.23
CA LEU A 53 -6.38 22.01 -20.27
C LEU A 53 -7.23 21.92 -18.99
N SER A 54 -7.30 20.75 -18.39
CA SER A 54 -8.11 20.51 -17.18
C SER A 54 -7.40 20.92 -15.89
N ARG A 55 -6.10 21.18 -15.92
CA ARG A 55 -5.26 21.39 -14.75
C ARG A 55 -5.66 22.57 -13.89
N GLU A 56 -6.12 23.65 -14.53
CA GLU A 56 -6.53 24.88 -13.86
C GLU A 56 -7.92 24.79 -13.21
N THR A 57 -8.75 23.87 -13.69
CA THR A 57 -10.15 23.71 -13.25
C THR A 57 -10.37 22.49 -12.37
N ALA A 58 -9.41 21.58 -12.28
CA ALA A 58 -9.55 20.36 -11.51
C ALA A 58 -9.49 20.65 -9.99
N ALA A 59 -10.38 20.02 -9.25
CA ALA A 59 -10.43 20.12 -7.79
C ALA A 59 -9.30 19.34 -7.08
N TRP A 60 -8.54 18.53 -7.82
CA TRP A 60 -7.42 17.71 -7.32
C TRP A 60 -6.26 17.71 -8.31
N LEU A 61 -5.09 17.29 -7.82
CA LEU A 61 -3.90 17.18 -8.65
C LEU A 61 -4.07 16.08 -9.70
N LEU A 62 -3.96 16.46 -10.97
CA LEU A 62 -4.02 15.54 -12.11
C LEU A 62 -2.62 15.05 -12.48
N ALA A 63 -2.49 13.74 -12.65
CA ALA A 63 -1.29 13.13 -13.22
C ALA A 63 -1.26 13.37 -14.74
N ARG A 64 -0.16 13.94 -15.24
CA ARG A 64 0.06 14.18 -16.66
C ARG A 64 0.87 13.04 -17.25
N PRO A 65 0.41 12.36 -18.31
CA PRO A 65 1.23 11.40 -19.03
C PRO A 65 2.40 12.11 -19.73
N ILE A 66 3.61 11.59 -19.60
CA ILE A 66 4.83 12.13 -20.24
C ILE A 66 5.26 11.31 -21.45
N GLU A 67 4.71 10.12 -21.60
CA GLU A 67 5.02 9.16 -22.66
C GLU A 67 3.83 8.21 -22.85
N PRO A 68 3.76 7.45 -23.96
CA PRO A 68 2.73 6.44 -24.17
C PRO A 68 2.68 5.43 -23.02
N LEU A 69 1.47 5.00 -22.62
CA LEU A 69 1.27 4.07 -21.50
C LEU A 69 1.95 2.71 -21.70
N ASN A 70 2.14 2.29 -22.94
CA ASN A 70 2.78 1.02 -23.32
C ASN A 70 4.28 1.14 -23.57
N THR A 71 4.91 2.28 -23.24
CA THR A 71 6.36 2.43 -23.31
C THR A 71 7.03 1.40 -22.41
N SER A 72 8.03 0.71 -22.93
CA SER A 72 8.84 -0.26 -22.21
C SER A 72 10.31 0.10 -22.33
N TYR A 73 11.06 -0.22 -21.30
CA TYR A 73 12.49 0.04 -21.24
C TYR A 73 13.23 -1.26 -20.99
N ASP A 74 14.39 -1.39 -21.59
CA ASP A 74 15.28 -2.50 -21.27
C ASP A 74 15.73 -2.40 -19.81
N LEU A 75 15.80 -3.54 -19.14
CA LEU A 75 16.31 -3.58 -17.78
C LEU A 75 17.79 -3.19 -17.78
N PRO A 76 18.23 -2.31 -16.89
CA PRO A 76 19.64 -2.00 -16.73
C PRO A 76 20.41 -3.26 -16.31
N ALA A 77 21.69 -3.34 -16.69
CA ALA A 77 22.55 -4.44 -16.26
C ALA A 77 22.59 -4.47 -14.72
N CYS A 78 22.28 -5.64 -14.15
CA CYS A 78 22.37 -5.82 -12.70
C CYS A 78 23.85 -5.88 -12.29
N PRO A 79 24.32 -5.06 -11.33
CA PRO A 79 25.67 -5.17 -10.79
C PRO A 79 25.91 -6.55 -10.19
N ALA A 80 27.16 -7.05 -10.29
CA ALA A 80 27.51 -8.32 -9.66
C ALA A 80 27.47 -8.26 -8.13
N ASP A 81 27.82 -7.10 -7.56
CA ASP A 81 27.76 -6.80 -6.13
C ASP A 81 26.78 -5.63 -5.90
N TYR A 82 25.76 -5.86 -5.09
CA TYR A 82 24.79 -4.83 -4.71
C TYR A 82 24.16 -5.14 -3.36
N ALA A 83 23.60 -4.13 -2.74
CA ALA A 83 22.79 -4.28 -1.55
C ALA A 83 21.33 -3.84 -1.83
N LEU A 84 20.39 -4.54 -1.22
CA LEU A 84 18.98 -4.20 -1.19
C LEU A 84 18.60 -3.89 0.26
N ILE A 85 17.97 -2.75 0.47
CA ILE A 85 17.38 -2.36 1.75
C ILE A 85 15.88 -2.21 1.57
N ALA A 86 15.13 -2.61 2.59
CA ALA A 86 13.69 -2.44 2.62
C ALA A 86 13.19 -2.28 4.06
N THR A 87 12.09 -1.57 4.21
CA THR A 87 11.33 -1.47 5.45
C THR A 87 9.86 -1.73 5.19
N ASP A 88 9.18 -2.27 6.19
CA ASP A 88 7.74 -2.48 6.17
C ASP A 88 7.20 -2.37 7.58
N GLY A 89 6.11 -1.64 7.76
CA GLY A 89 5.50 -1.38 9.05
C GLY A 89 4.18 -2.11 9.24
N SER A 90 3.98 -2.58 10.45
CA SER A 90 2.68 -3.08 10.91
C SER A 90 2.23 -2.29 12.14
N GLN A 91 0.93 -2.27 12.40
CA GLN A 91 0.37 -1.54 13.53
C GLN A 91 -0.70 -2.37 14.25
N ILE A 92 -0.87 -2.08 15.53
CA ILE A 92 -2.02 -2.49 16.34
C ILE A 92 -2.71 -1.19 16.76
N ASP A 93 -3.94 -1.05 16.32
CA ASP A 93 -4.73 0.17 16.57
C ASP A 93 -5.13 0.30 18.05
N VAL A 94 -5.51 1.51 18.45
CA VAL A 94 -6.00 1.80 19.81
C VAL A 94 -7.31 1.03 20.04
N GLU A 95 -7.32 0.18 21.05
CA GLU A 95 -8.57 -0.44 21.50
C GLU A 95 -9.32 0.48 22.46
N ARG A 96 -10.46 0.99 22.02
CA ARG A 96 -11.26 1.96 22.78
C ARG A 96 -11.94 1.38 24.03
N HIS A 97 -12.06 0.05 24.11
CA HIS A 97 -12.66 -0.67 25.22
C HIS A 97 -11.63 -1.36 26.12
N GLY A 98 -10.33 -1.18 25.81
CA GLY A 98 -9.25 -1.70 26.61
C GLY A 98 -9.05 -0.94 27.93
N MET A 99 -8.33 -1.56 28.86
CA MET A 99 -8.01 -0.94 30.16
C MET A 99 -7.02 0.24 30.04
N ALA A 100 -6.30 0.35 28.92
CA ALA A 100 -5.38 1.43 28.63
C ALA A 100 -5.44 1.80 27.15
N ALA A 101 -5.48 3.10 26.86
CA ALA A 101 -5.34 3.58 25.50
C ALA A 101 -3.86 3.49 25.09
N CYS A 102 -3.58 2.67 24.11
CA CYS A 102 -2.24 2.55 23.54
C CYS A 102 -2.32 1.97 22.12
N TYR A 103 -1.29 2.21 21.34
CA TYR A 103 -1.09 1.54 20.06
C TYR A 103 0.37 1.10 19.90
N VAL A 104 0.61 0.18 18.97
CA VAL A 104 1.94 -0.31 18.64
C VAL A 104 2.20 -0.08 17.16
N ILE A 105 3.38 0.43 16.84
CA ILE A 105 3.94 0.37 15.48
C ILE A 105 5.16 -0.54 15.55
N ASN A 106 5.24 -1.50 14.64
CA ASN A 106 6.41 -2.37 14.51
C ASN A 106 7.00 -2.19 13.11
N ILE A 107 8.26 -1.79 13.04
CA ILE A 107 8.99 -1.58 11.79
C ILE A 107 9.92 -2.76 11.53
N GLY A 108 9.62 -3.53 10.49
CA GLY A 108 10.50 -4.53 9.93
C GLY A 108 11.58 -3.87 9.07
N ARG A 109 12.81 -4.34 9.17
CA ARG A 109 13.99 -3.82 8.45
C ARG A 109 14.71 -4.97 7.78
N VAL A 110 14.99 -4.84 6.50
CA VAL A 110 15.67 -5.83 5.69
C VAL A 110 16.91 -5.22 5.07
N PHE A 111 18.03 -5.89 5.24
CA PHE A 111 19.27 -5.62 4.53
C PHE A 111 19.72 -6.92 3.89
N LEU A 112 19.84 -6.93 2.55
CA LEU A 112 20.37 -8.06 1.77
C LEU A 112 21.54 -7.56 0.94
N ARG A 113 22.65 -8.30 0.98
CA ARG A 113 23.81 -8.06 0.14
C ARG A 113 24.03 -9.27 -0.76
N TYR A 114 24.14 -9.01 -2.05
CA TYR A 114 24.42 -9.99 -3.09
C TYR A 114 25.85 -9.81 -3.61
N GLY A 115 26.44 -10.88 -4.16
CA GLY A 115 27.74 -10.85 -4.78
C GLY A 115 28.80 -11.67 -4.05
N ALA A 116 30.06 -11.24 -4.09
CA ALA A 116 31.20 -11.97 -3.55
C ALA A 116 31.12 -12.19 -2.01
N HIS A 117 30.45 -11.31 -1.29
CA HIS A 117 30.29 -11.39 0.17
C HIS A 117 28.82 -11.27 0.54
N PRO A 118 28.00 -12.31 0.31
CA PRO A 118 26.57 -12.27 0.56
C PRO A 118 26.28 -12.14 2.08
N ALA A 119 25.29 -11.36 2.42
CA ALA A 119 24.83 -11.18 3.79
C ALA A 119 23.32 -10.91 3.80
N ALA A 120 22.65 -11.32 4.88
CA ALA A 120 21.24 -11.02 5.12
C ALA A 120 21.06 -10.63 6.59
N ARG A 121 20.36 -9.54 6.85
CA ARG A 121 19.95 -9.11 8.17
C ARG A 121 18.50 -8.67 8.14
N LEU A 122 17.66 -9.37 8.88
CA LEU A 122 16.26 -9.07 9.07
C LEU A 122 16.07 -8.77 10.57
N THR A 123 15.48 -7.61 10.85
CA THR A 123 15.21 -7.18 12.23
C THR A 123 13.83 -6.55 12.30
N SER A 124 13.26 -6.51 13.51
CA SER A 124 12.04 -5.74 13.76
C SER A 124 12.24 -4.87 15.00
N ARG A 125 11.56 -3.71 15.01
CA ARG A 125 11.61 -2.73 16.08
C ARG A 125 10.18 -2.33 16.45
N PRO A 126 9.60 -2.94 17.49
CA PRO A 126 8.30 -2.52 18.02
C PRO A 126 8.45 -1.26 18.87
N SER A 127 7.49 -0.35 18.73
CA SER A 127 7.37 0.86 19.54
C SER A 127 5.96 0.94 20.13
N LEU A 128 5.86 1.06 21.44
CA LEU A 128 4.60 1.22 22.17
C LEU A 128 4.35 2.69 22.47
N TYR A 129 3.19 3.19 22.10
CA TYR A 129 2.73 4.56 22.27
C TYR A 129 1.55 4.59 23.23
N TYR A 130 1.66 5.28 24.36
CA TYR A 130 0.66 5.26 25.43
C TYR A 130 0.54 6.60 26.18
N ARG A 131 1.44 7.54 25.94
CA ARG A 131 1.39 8.85 26.56
C ARG A 131 0.37 9.73 25.84
N ASP A 132 -0.12 10.75 26.52
CA ASP A 132 -1.10 11.68 25.96
C ASP A 132 -0.58 12.38 24.68
N GLU A 133 0.69 12.76 24.68
CA GLU A 133 1.35 13.32 23.50
C GLU A 133 1.52 12.33 22.33
N ASP A 134 1.52 11.04 22.63
CA ASP A 134 1.61 9.99 21.60
C ASP A 134 0.25 9.68 20.97
N LEU A 135 -0.81 9.84 21.75
CA LEU A 135 -2.17 9.44 21.36
C LEU A 135 -2.94 10.53 20.61
N TYR A 136 -2.49 11.79 20.69
CA TYR A 136 -3.18 12.93 20.11
C TYR A 136 -2.23 13.86 19.38
N LEU A 137 -2.66 14.33 18.22
CA LEU A 137 -2.12 15.54 17.61
C LEU A 137 -2.79 16.77 18.23
N SER A 138 -2.01 17.79 18.56
CA SER A 138 -2.52 19.06 19.09
C SER A 138 -2.02 20.22 18.26
N ASP A 139 -2.91 21.09 17.81
CA ASP A 139 -2.58 22.38 17.19
C ASP A 139 -2.72 23.57 18.18
N GLY A 140 -2.82 23.25 19.48
CA GLY A 140 -3.05 24.24 20.56
C GLY A 140 -4.52 24.55 20.80
N VAL A 141 -5.42 24.22 19.87
CA VAL A 141 -6.88 24.47 19.98
C VAL A 141 -7.65 23.15 19.94
N ARG A 142 -7.20 22.20 19.12
CA ARG A 142 -7.89 20.93 18.91
C ARG A 142 -6.96 19.77 19.27
N ARG A 143 -7.57 18.73 19.83
CA ARG A 143 -6.91 17.43 20.04
C ARG A 143 -7.52 16.43 19.07
N ILE A 144 -6.71 15.89 18.18
CA ILE A 144 -7.12 14.93 17.16
C ILE A 144 -6.49 13.58 17.53
N PRO A 145 -7.27 12.51 17.74
CA PRO A 145 -6.72 11.22 18.10
C PRO A 145 -5.89 10.64 16.93
N ILE A 146 -4.76 10.02 17.28
CA ILE A 146 -3.91 9.29 16.32
C ILE A 146 -4.49 7.89 16.16
N GLU A 147 -5.43 7.74 15.23
CA GLU A 147 -6.09 6.50 14.86
C GLU A 147 -6.40 6.48 13.36
N GLY A 148 -6.69 5.31 12.79
CA GLY A 148 -7.02 5.15 11.37
C GLY A 148 -5.97 5.76 10.46
N ASN A 149 -6.36 6.74 9.63
CA ASN A 149 -5.46 7.36 8.65
C ASN A 149 -4.28 8.08 9.28
N TYR A 150 -4.45 8.70 10.46
CA TYR A 150 -3.35 9.37 11.15
C TYR A 150 -2.32 8.38 11.67
N LEU A 151 -2.75 7.23 12.18
CA LEU A 151 -1.86 6.18 12.63
C LEU A 151 -1.14 5.54 11.44
N SER A 152 -1.83 5.32 10.32
CA SER A 152 -1.22 4.85 9.08
C SER A 152 -0.15 5.81 8.56
N ALA A 153 -0.44 7.12 8.52
CA ALA A 153 0.52 8.13 8.09
C ALA A 153 1.75 8.19 9.03
N LYS A 154 1.55 8.05 10.34
CA LYS A 154 2.66 7.97 11.30
C LYS A 154 3.54 6.75 11.04
N ARG A 155 2.94 5.58 10.81
CA ARG A 155 3.67 4.36 10.44
C ARG A 155 4.49 4.57 9.17
N ASP A 156 3.89 5.15 8.12
CA ASP A 156 4.57 5.39 6.83
C ASP A 156 5.79 6.33 7.00
N ILE A 157 5.67 7.34 7.87
CA ILE A 157 6.80 8.22 8.23
C ILE A 157 7.90 7.43 8.94
N GLU A 158 7.56 6.58 9.91
CA GLU A 158 8.52 5.77 10.65
C GLU A 158 9.22 4.73 9.75
N GLU A 159 8.51 4.17 8.76
CA GLU A 159 9.10 3.32 7.72
C GLU A 159 10.16 4.09 6.92
N GLY A 160 9.84 5.31 6.46
CA GLY A 160 10.76 6.15 5.72
C GLY A 160 12.00 6.53 6.54
N LEU A 161 11.82 6.89 7.81
CA LEU A 161 12.94 7.18 8.73
C LEU A 161 13.82 5.93 8.96
N ALA A 162 13.21 4.78 9.17
CA ALA A 162 13.93 3.52 9.35
C ALA A 162 14.70 3.09 8.10
N LEU A 163 14.17 3.39 6.91
CA LEU A 163 14.86 3.15 5.64
C LEU A 163 16.08 4.05 5.48
N ALA A 164 16.00 5.30 5.93
CA ALA A 164 17.13 6.24 5.89
C ALA A 164 18.27 5.88 6.86
N GLU A 165 18.00 5.05 7.89
CA GLU A 165 18.99 4.57 8.84
C GLU A 165 19.73 3.29 8.38
N LEU A 166 19.30 2.65 7.28
CA LEU A 166 19.88 1.41 6.75
C LEU A 166 21.05 1.67 5.80
#